data_2400117164cb35b1917d2e3b37d8cfb6
#
_entry.id   2400117164cb35b1917d2e3b37d8cfb6
#
_cell.length_a   1.000
_cell.length_b   1.000
_cell.length_c   1.000
_cell.angle_alpha   90.00
_cell.angle_beta   90.00
_cell.angle_gamma   90.00
#
_symmetry.space_group_name_H-M   'P 1'
#
loop_
_entity.id
_entity.type
_entity.pdbx_description
1 polymer ?
#
loop_
_entity_poly.entity_id
_entity_poly.type
_entity_poly.pdbx_seq_one_letter_code
_entity_poly.pdbx_strand_id
1 'polypeptide(L)'
;MLKSTDARLIINNRIKSFTGIAQDRIQWTNQPNFKIPKTGEWCRVTVQYSDSQSAGFFVDTLSRDFGIINIQNFARKGTGDLELIKLAQAWRDHFHHYRNCDFEVTMTNAPTEAMDDVQGDFVMSLVRVEFRVN
;
A
#
# COMPACT_ATOMS: atom_id res chain seq x y z
N MET A 1 -15.62 -7.01 -16.72
CA MET A 1 -14.59 -7.59 -15.89
C MET A 1 -13.36 -6.71 -15.93
N LEU A 2 -12.83 -6.32 -14.78
CA LEU A 2 -11.63 -5.51 -14.72
C LEU A 2 -10.39 -6.33 -15.08
N LYS A 3 -9.53 -5.75 -15.90
CA LYS A 3 -8.22 -6.30 -16.15
C LYS A 3 -7.24 -5.83 -15.08
N SER A 4 -6.10 -6.49 -14.96
CA SER A 4 -5.08 -6.10 -13.99
C SER A 4 -4.58 -4.66 -14.20
N THR A 5 -4.52 -4.21 -15.45
CA THR A 5 -4.18 -2.82 -15.76
C THR A 5 -5.22 -1.84 -15.21
N ASP A 6 -6.49 -2.19 -15.30
CA ASP A 6 -7.56 -1.34 -14.79
C ASP A 6 -7.50 -1.26 -13.26
N ALA A 7 -7.27 -2.40 -12.61
CA ALA A 7 -7.10 -2.45 -11.17
C ALA A 7 -5.90 -1.60 -10.73
N ARG A 8 -4.79 -1.66 -11.46
CA ARG A 8 -3.61 -0.86 -11.16
C ARG A 8 -3.89 0.63 -11.27
N LEU A 9 -4.65 1.04 -12.28
CA LEU A 9 -5.05 2.44 -12.42
C LEU A 9 -5.92 2.91 -11.26
N ILE A 10 -6.85 2.07 -10.82
CA ILE A 10 -7.69 2.37 -9.65
C ILE A 10 -6.82 2.56 -8.42
N ILE A 11 -5.88 1.66 -8.19
CA ILE A 11 -4.95 1.73 -7.06
C ILE A 11 -4.11 3.02 -7.14
N ASN A 12 -3.53 3.29 -8.30
CA ASN A 12 -2.70 4.47 -8.50
C ASN A 12 -3.49 5.75 -8.24
N ASN A 13 -4.72 5.83 -8.74
CA ASN A 13 -5.55 7.01 -8.53
C ASN A 13 -5.93 7.18 -7.07
N ARG A 14 -6.19 6.08 -6.37
CA ARG A 14 -6.50 6.14 -4.95
C ARG A 14 -5.31 6.63 -4.14
N ILE A 15 -4.12 6.17 -4.46
CA ILE A 15 -2.89 6.63 -3.81
C ILE A 15 -2.63 8.10 -4.11
N LYS A 16 -2.84 8.53 -5.35
CA LYS A 16 -2.67 9.94 -5.73
C LYS A 16 -3.65 10.87 -5.01
N SER A 17 -4.79 10.37 -4.60
CA SER A 17 -5.77 11.17 -3.85
C SER A 17 -5.45 11.25 -2.35
N PHE A 18 -4.45 10.53 -1.89
CA PHE A 18 -4.05 10.55 -0.48
C PHE A 18 -3.39 11.89 -0.14
N THR A 19 -3.82 12.49 0.96
CA THR A 19 -3.33 13.81 1.40
C THR A 19 -2.52 13.77 2.69
N GLY A 20 -2.33 12.58 3.26
CA GLY A 20 -1.60 12.44 4.52
C GLY A 20 -0.10 12.64 4.42
N ILE A 21 0.44 12.63 3.19
CA ILE A 21 1.85 12.90 2.90
C ILE A 21 1.95 13.52 1.51
N ALA A 22 2.97 14.32 1.28
CA ALA A 22 3.19 14.92 -0.03
C ALA A 22 3.49 13.84 -1.08
N GLN A 23 2.97 14.00 -2.27
CA GLN A 23 3.09 12.99 -3.33
C GLN A 23 4.55 12.75 -3.77
N ASP A 24 5.40 13.76 -3.67
CA ASP A 24 6.81 13.61 -4.01
C ASP A 24 7.60 12.80 -2.96
N ARG A 25 6.99 12.49 -1.84
CA ARG A 25 7.56 11.64 -0.80
C ARG A 25 7.13 10.18 -0.92
N ILE A 26 6.41 9.82 -1.96
CA ILE A 26 5.96 8.46 -2.20
C ILE A 26 6.79 7.87 -3.33
N GLN A 27 7.53 6.81 -3.02
CA GLN A 27 8.27 6.05 -4.02
C GLN A 27 7.36 4.99 -4.62
N TRP A 28 7.15 5.05 -5.91
CA TRP A 28 6.39 4.04 -6.65
C TRP A 28 7.29 2.90 -7.10
N THR A 29 6.68 1.76 -7.37
CA THR A 29 7.39 0.61 -7.95
C THR A 29 8.04 1.04 -9.28
N ASN A 30 9.32 0.65 -9.45
CA ASN A 30 10.09 0.97 -10.66
C ASN A 30 10.30 2.47 -10.89
N GLN A 31 10.38 3.24 -9.82
CA GLN A 31 10.73 4.65 -9.92
C GLN A 31 12.25 4.80 -9.67
N PRO A 32 13.08 4.90 -10.70
CA PRO A 32 14.54 4.82 -10.53
C PRO A 32 15.17 6.08 -9.95
N ASN A 33 14.51 7.22 -10.04
CA ASN A 33 15.09 8.51 -9.66
C ASN A 33 14.48 9.07 -8.38
N PHE A 34 13.91 8.21 -7.55
CA PHE A 34 13.35 8.68 -6.28
C PHE A 34 14.49 9.09 -5.34
N LYS A 35 14.38 10.31 -4.82
CA LYS A 35 15.32 10.82 -3.83
C LYS A 35 14.70 10.74 -2.45
N ILE A 36 15.37 10.03 -1.55
CA ILE A 36 14.92 9.93 -0.17
C ILE A 36 15.01 11.31 0.49
N PRO A 37 13.92 11.81 1.09
CA PRO A 37 13.95 13.10 1.77
C PRO A 37 14.99 13.14 2.88
N LYS A 38 15.62 14.27 3.06
CA LYS A 38 16.62 14.45 4.12
C LYS A 38 15.99 14.46 5.50
N THR A 39 14.76 14.93 5.60
CA THR A 39 14.01 15.02 6.85
C THR A 39 12.56 14.61 6.60
N GLY A 40 11.92 14.14 7.67
CA GLY A 40 10.51 13.77 7.61
C GLY A 40 10.27 12.35 7.09
N GLU A 41 9.02 12.01 7.00
CA GLU A 41 8.57 10.69 6.60
C GLU A 41 8.52 10.57 5.08
N TRP A 42 8.66 9.34 4.61
CA TRP A 42 8.47 9.00 3.21
C TRP A 42 7.90 7.58 3.12
N CYS A 43 7.36 7.24 1.96
CA CYS A 43 6.67 5.98 1.76
C CYS A 43 7.18 5.27 0.53
N ARG A 44 7.06 3.93 0.55
CA ARG A 44 7.29 3.08 -0.61
C ARG A 44 6.05 2.23 -0.83
N VAL A 45 5.51 2.27 -2.04
CA VAL A 45 4.32 1.51 -2.39
C VAL A 45 4.68 0.39 -3.36
N THR A 46 4.29 -0.82 -3.02
CA THR A 46 4.42 -1.98 -3.91
C THR A 46 3.09 -2.69 -4.00
N VAL A 47 2.81 -3.26 -5.16
CA VAL A 47 1.58 -4.01 -5.40
C VAL A 47 1.94 -5.40 -5.87
N GLN A 48 1.39 -6.40 -5.20
CA GLN A 48 1.56 -7.80 -5.56
C GLN A 48 0.22 -8.37 -5.94
N TYR A 49 0.17 -9.08 -7.06
CA TYR A 49 -1.02 -9.77 -7.50
C TYR A 49 -0.91 -11.24 -7.21
N SER A 50 -2.00 -11.83 -6.74
CA SER A 50 -2.13 -13.26 -6.62
C SER A 50 -2.87 -13.77 -7.85
N ASP A 51 -2.37 -14.85 -8.43
CA ASP A 51 -3.00 -15.44 -9.59
C ASP A 51 -4.35 -16.05 -9.21
N SER A 52 -5.35 -15.85 -10.04
CA SER A 52 -6.68 -16.43 -9.84
C SER A 52 -6.63 -17.95 -9.77
N GLN A 53 -5.65 -18.58 -10.40
CA GLN A 53 -5.49 -20.04 -10.34
C GLN A 53 -5.19 -20.54 -8.93
N SER A 54 -4.53 -19.75 -8.14
CA SER A 54 -4.23 -20.14 -6.77
C SER A 54 -5.45 -20.06 -5.86
N ALA A 55 -6.49 -19.37 -6.27
CA ALA A 55 -7.70 -19.19 -5.47
C ALA A 55 -8.64 -20.41 -5.57
N GLY A 56 -8.35 -21.38 -6.40
CA GLY A 56 -9.14 -22.60 -6.42
C GLY A 56 -9.38 -23.09 -7.82
N PHE A 57 -8.98 -24.29 -8.05
CA PHE A 57 -9.22 -24.96 -9.30
C PHE A 57 -10.65 -25.52 -9.39
N PHE A 58 -11.48 -25.17 -8.44
CA PHE A 58 -12.84 -25.68 -8.41
C PHE A 58 -13.79 -24.90 -9.30
N VAL A 59 -13.47 -23.65 -9.60
CA VAL A 59 -14.52 -22.79 -10.11
C VAL A 59 -13.98 -21.83 -11.14
N ASP A 60 -14.10 -22.22 -12.36
CA ASP A 60 -13.67 -21.40 -13.48
C ASP A 60 -14.53 -20.15 -13.65
N THR A 61 -15.78 -20.22 -13.22
CA THR A 61 -16.73 -19.13 -13.40
C THR A 61 -16.62 -18.04 -12.36
N LEU A 62 -15.89 -18.29 -11.28
CA LEU A 62 -15.72 -17.34 -10.19
C LEU A 62 -14.27 -16.91 -10.05
N SER A 63 -13.54 -16.88 -11.15
CA SER A 63 -12.15 -16.42 -11.08
C SER A 63 -12.11 -14.98 -10.59
N ARG A 64 -11.38 -14.76 -9.53
CA ARG A 64 -11.15 -13.44 -8.94
C ARG A 64 -9.67 -13.25 -8.80
N ASP A 65 -9.23 -12.08 -9.14
CA ASP A 65 -7.86 -11.70 -8.88
C ASP A 65 -7.78 -11.08 -7.50
N PHE A 66 -6.82 -11.54 -6.75
CA PHE A 66 -6.51 -11.01 -5.43
C PHE A 66 -5.18 -10.31 -5.47
N GLY A 67 -4.97 -9.40 -4.57
CA GLY A 67 -3.68 -8.75 -4.46
C GLY A 67 -3.50 -8.06 -3.12
N ILE A 68 -2.28 -7.58 -2.94
CA ILE A 68 -1.88 -6.89 -1.73
C ILE A 68 -1.14 -5.63 -2.13
N ILE A 69 -1.55 -4.50 -1.54
CA ILE A 69 -0.80 -3.26 -1.61
C ILE A 69 -0.01 -3.15 -0.32
N ASN A 70 1.31 -3.10 -0.43
CA ASN A 70 2.17 -2.88 0.71
C ASN A 70 2.63 -1.44 0.70
N ILE A 71 2.37 -0.73 1.79
CA ILE A 71 2.78 0.65 1.96
C ILE A 71 3.74 0.70 3.13
N GLN A 72 5.01 0.88 2.82
CA GLN A 72 6.05 1.01 3.82
C GLN A 72 6.24 2.49 4.12
N ASN A 73 6.06 2.86 5.38
CA ASN A 73 6.25 4.24 5.83
C ASN A 73 7.56 4.30 6.61
N PHE A 74 8.40 5.24 6.26
CA PHE A 74 9.73 5.37 6.84
C PHE A 74 9.90 6.70 7.53
N ALA A 75 10.62 6.69 8.64
CA ALA A 75 11.10 7.88 9.32
C ALA A 75 12.52 7.63 9.80
N ARG A 76 13.29 8.68 10.02
CA ARG A 76 14.66 8.49 10.50
C ARG A 76 14.66 8.09 11.96
N LYS A 77 15.62 7.26 12.33
CA LYS A 77 15.81 6.85 13.73
C LYS A 77 16.03 8.09 14.62
N GLY A 78 15.51 8.00 15.81
CA GLY A 78 15.68 9.07 16.80
C GLY A 78 14.62 10.16 16.77
N THR A 79 13.69 10.12 15.80
CA THR A 79 12.60 11.10 15.71
C THR A 79 11.30 10.63 16.36
N GLY A 80 11.32 9.42 16.94
CA GLY A 80 10.12 8.81 17.51
C GLY A 80 9.28 8.11 16.45
N ASP A 81 8.26 7.41 16.91
CA ASP A 81 7.42 6.60 16.00
C ASP A 81 5.98 7.11 15.87
N LEU A 82 5.60 8.13 16.64
CA LEU A 82 4.22 8.60 16.67
C LEU A 82 3.74 9.07 15.29
N GLU A 83 4.57 9.82 14.57
CA GLU A 83 4.21 10.32 13.26
C GLU A 83 4.06 9.18 12.26
N LEU A 84 4.88 8.12 12.37
CA LEU A 84 4.73 6.92 11.55
C LEU A 84 3.42 6.20 11.83
N ILE A 85 3.04 6.09 13.08
CA ILE A 85 1.79 5.44 13.46
C ILE A 85 0.61 6.25 12.95
N LYS A 86 0.65 7.57 13.06
CA LYS A 86 -0.38 8.45 12.51
C LYS A 86 -0.50 8.31 11.00
N LEU A 87 0.64 8.24 10.31
CA LEU A 87 0.66 8.07 8.86
C LEU A 87 0.08 6.72 8.46
N ALA A 88 0.42 5.66 9.18
CA ALA A 88 -0.14 4.34 8.94
C ALA A 88 -1.67 4.32 9.13
N GLN A 89 -2.16 4.97 10.17
CA GLN A 89 -3.60 5.08 10.39
C GLN A 89 -4.28 5.89 9.30
N ALA A 90 -3.65 6.95 8.81
CA ALA A 90 -4.19 7.73 7.72
C ALA A 90 -4.31 6.90 6.43
N TRP A 91 -3.32 6.08 6.12
CA TRP A 91 -3.40 5.15 4.99
C TRP A 91 -4.52 4.13 5.18
N ARG A 92 -4.63 3.58 6.39
CA ARG A 92 -5.70 2.64 6.69
C ARG A 92 -7.06 3.27 6.44
N ASP A 93 -7.28 4.47 6.96
CA ASP A 93 -8.56 5.15 6.80
C ASP A 93 -8.84 5.47 5.33
N HIS A 94 -7.81 5.76 4.57
CA HIS A 94 -7.95 6.08 3.14
C HIS A 94 -8.40 4.88 2.32
N PHE A 95 -7.96 3.68 2.67
CA PHE A 95 -8.30 2.45 1.97
C PHE A 95 -9.42 1.64 2.61
N HIS A 96 -9.76 1.91 3.85
CA HIS A 96 -10.74 1.11 4.58
C HIS A 96 -12.10 1.14 3.86
N HIS A 97 -12.60 -0.04 3.54
CA HIS A 97 -13.85 -0.23 2.80
C HIS A 97 -13.91 0.45 1.43
N TYR A 98 -12.77 0.80 0.87
CA TYR A 98 -12.74 1.42 -0.46
C TYR A 98 -13.25 0.42 -1.51
N ARG A 99 -14.10 0.93 -2.40
CA ARG A 99 -14.69 0.14 -3.47
C ARG A 99 -14.86 1.00 -4.70
N ASN A 100 -14.55 0.44 -5.86
CA ASN A 100 -14.74 1.11 -7.14
C ASN A 100 -15.03 0.05 -8.19
N CYS A 101 -16.29 0.01 -8.65
CA CYS A 101 -16.74 -1.00 -9.61
C CYS A 101 -16.46 -2.42 -9.10
N ASP A 102 -15.67 -3.17 -9.85
CA ASP A 102 -15.32 -4.55 -9.49
C ASP A 102 -14.11 -4.64 -8.56
N PHE A 103 -13.50 -3.51 -8.25
CA PHE A 103 -12.38 -3.45 -7.31
C PHE A 103 -12.90 -3.22 -5.89
N GLU A 104 -12.44 -4.03 -4.96
CA GLU A 104 -12.87 -3.93 -3.57
C GLU A 104 -11.71 -4.21 -2.62
N VAL A 105 -11.52 -3.32 -1.65
CA VAL A 105 -10.57 -3.55 -0.57
C VAL A 105 -11.27 -4.46 0.46
N THR A 106 -10.67 -5.61 0.73
CA THR A 106 -11.23 -6.60 1.64
C THR A 106 -10.68 -6.48 3.05
N MET A 107 -9.45 -6.03 3.20
CA MET A 107 -8.83 -5.86 4.52
C MET A 107 -7.76 -4.79 4.47
N THR A 108 -7.71 -3.96 5.51
CA THR A 108 -6.62 -3.03 5.73
C THR A 108 -6.05 -3.28 7.11
N ASN A 109 -4.74 -3.40 7.20
CA ASN A 109 -4.05 -3.62 8.45
C ASN A 109 -2.96 -2.57 8.62
N ALA A 110 -3.07 -1.79 9.70
CA ALA A 110 -2.08 -0.79 10.07
C ALA A 110 -1.55 -1.14 11.46
N PRO A 111 -0.26 -1.43 11.58
CA PRO A 111 0.30 -1.76 12.89
C PRO A 111 0.34 -0.54 13.79
N THR A 112 0.30 -0.80 15.09
CA THR A 112 0.41 0.24 16.11
C THR A 112 1.86 0.46 16.55
N GLU A 113 2.79 -0.31 15.99
CA GLU A 113 4.20 -0.26 16.34
C GLU A 113 5.04 -0.09 15.08
N ALA A 114 6.12 0.66 15.22
CA ALA A 114 7.13 0.77 14.17
C ALA A 114 8.25 -0.22 14.46
N MET A 115 8.91 -0.67 13.40
CA MET A 115 10.06 -1.57 13.51
C MET A 115 11.28 -0.97 12.85
N ASP A 116 12.45 -1.38 13.29
CA ASP A 116 13.69 -0.94 12.67
C ASP A 116 13.80 -1.52 11.27
N ASP A 117 14.24 -0.67 10.34
CA ASP A 117 14.62 -1.14 9.01
C ASP A 117 15.92 -1.95 9.11
N VAL A 118 16.00 -3.00 8.32
CA VAL A 118 17.18 -3.88 8.28
C VAL A 118 18.44 -3.12 7.90
N GLN A 119 18.32 -2.04 7.15
CA GLN A 119 19.46 -1.24 6.69
C GLN A 119 19.86 -0.12 7.65
N GLY A 120 19.20 0.00 8.78
CA GLY A 120 19.79 0.66 9.92
C GLY A 120 19.47 2.15 10.16
N ASP A 121 19.09 2.91 9.15
CA ASP A 121 18.92 4.37 9.31
C ASP A 121 17.48 4.82 9.54
N PHE A 122 16.53 3.92 9.37
CA PHE A 122 15.11 4.24 9.41
C PHE A 122 14.36 3.33 10.36
N VAL A 123 13.27 3.86 10.87
CA VAL A 123 12.20 3.05 11.45
C VAL A 123 11.06 2.97 10.43
N MET A 124 10.33 1.88 10.44
CA MET A 124 9.33 1.59 9.40
C MET A 124 8.04 1.12 10.03
N SER A 125 6.93 1.53 9.45
CA SER A 125 5.63 0.90 9.68
C SER A 125 5.09 0.38 8.34
N LEU A 126 4.46 -0.79 8.37
CA LEU A 126 3.92 -1.42 7.17
C LEU A 126 2.41 -1.44 7.22
N VAL A 127 1.79 -0.82 6.23
CA VAL A 127 0.35 -0.92 6.02
C VAL A 127 0.12 -1.93 4.90
N ARG A 128 -0.73 -2.88 5.17
CA ARG A 128 -1.07 -3.94 4.23
C ARG A 128 -2.54 -3.82 3.85
N VAL A 129 -2.79 -3.65 2.56
CA VAL A 129 -4.13 -3.52 2.02
C VAL A 129 -4.39 -4.70 1.09
N GLU A 130 -5.36 -5.52 1.46
CA GLU A 130 -5.75 -6.66 0.62
C GLU A 130 -6.96 -6.25 -0.21
N PHE A 131 -6.93 -6.62 -1.49
CA PHE A 131 -8.01 -6.30 -2.42
C PHE A 131 -8.36 -7.49 -3.28
N ARG A 132 -9.53 -7.40 -3.88
CA ARG A 132 -9.95 -8.37 -4.91
C ARG A 132 -10.57 -7.62 -6.08
N VAL A 133 -10.46 -8.23 -7.23
CA VAL A 133 -11.08 -7.76 -8.48
C VAL A 133 -12.02 -8.84 -8.97
N ASN A 134 -13.27 -8.49 -9.10
CA ASN A 134 -14.29 -9.43 -9.55
C ASN A 134 -14.42 -9.48 -11.07
#